data_d0e9ee4e9452f53f44b070e49ca9de4f
#
_entry.id   d0e9ee4e9452f53f44b070e49ca9de4f
#
_cell.length_a   1.000
_cell.length_b   1.000
_cell.length_c   1.000
_cell.angle_alpha   90.00
_cell.angle_beta   90.00
_cell.angle_gamma   90.00
#
_symmetry.space_group_name_H-M   'P 1'
#
loop_
_entity.id
_entity.type
_entity.pdbx_description
1 polymer ?
#
loop_
_entity_poly.entity_id
_entity_poly.type
_entity_poly.pdbx_seq_one_letter_code
_entity_poly.pdbx_strand_id
1 'polypeptide(L)'
;MRSRVNERFRKAFDSLPEDIQRRARAAYARWEQDPSHPSLQLKKVHDKHPIYSVRIALGWRAVGILQGEDMIWFWIGSHAEYDRLLAQLRR
;
A
#
# COMPACT_ATOMS: atom_id res chain seq x y z
N MET A 1 11.44 -5.33 -9.56
CA MET A 1 11.16 -4.03 -8.92
C MET A 1 11.51 -4.11 -7.45
N ARG A 2 12.32 -3.21 -6.97
CA ARG A 2 12.67 -3.17 -5.55
C ARG A 2 11.59 -2.41 -4.79
N SER A 3 11.44 -2.73 -3.52
CA SER A 3 10.50 -2.01 -2.67
C SER A 3 11.04 -1.89 -1.26
N ARG A 4 10.57 -0.87 -0.56
CA ARG A 4 10.91 -0.65 0.84
C ARG A 4 9.76 0.10 1.51
N VAL A 5 9.77 0.09 2.84
CA VAL A 5 8.78 0.81 3.63
C VAL A 5 9.47 1.96 4.35
N ASN A 6 8.75 3.07 4.54
CA ASN A 6 9.28 4.16 5.34
C ASN A 6 8.77 4.05 6.78
N GLU A 7 9.22 4.97 7.64
CA GLU A 7 8.87 4.92 9.04
C GLU A 7 7.38 5.16 9.29
N ARG A 8 6.74 6.02 8.50
CA ARG A 8 5.30 6.25 8.59
C ARG A 8 4.52 4.96 8.36
N PHE A 9 4.93 4.17 7.36
CA PHE A 9 4.33 2.87 7.10
C PHE A 9 4.51 1.93 8.29
N ARG A 10 5.73 1.87 8.84
CA ARG A 10 6.01 0.97 9.98
C ARG A 10 5.14 1.28 11.18
N LYS A 11 4.97 2.57 11.51
CA LYS A 11 4.11 2.97 12.61
C LYS A 11 2.65 2.58 12.38
N ALA A 12 2.15 2.82 11.18
CA ALA A 12 0.79 2.43 10.82
C ALA A 12 0.61 0.91 10.86
N PHE A 13 1.59 0.16 10.36
CA PHE A 13 1.57 -1.29 10.37
C PHE A 13 1.52 -1.84 11.81
N ASP A 14 2.32 -1.27 12.70
CA ASP A 14 2.41 -1.75 14.09
C ASP A 14 1.08 -1.59 14.84
N SER A 15 0.23 -0.64 14.43
CA SER A 15 -1.07 -0.43 15.06
C SER A 15 -2.20 -1.24 14.44
N LEU A 16 -1.92 -2.06 13.42
CA LEU A 16 -2.94 -2.90 12.79
C LEU A 16 -3.28 -4.11 13.65
N PRO A 17 -4.52 -4.64 13.54
CA PRO A 17 -4.83 -5.94 14.14
C PRO A 17 -3.87 -7.02 13.65
N GLU A 18 -3.58 -7.99 14.50
CA GLU A 18 -2.56 -8.99 14.21
C GLU A 18 -2.85 -9.82 12.96
N ASP A 19 -4.12 -10.18 12.74
CA ASP A 19 -4.52 -10.92 11.55
C ASP A 19 -4.32 -10.08 10.26
N ILE A 20 -4.51 -8.77 10.35
CA ILE A 20 -4.29 -7.87 9.21
C ILE A 20 -2.78 -7.73 8.96
N GLN A 21 -1.97 -7.69 10.00
CA GLN A 21 -0.51 -7.70 9.83
C GLN A 21 -0.05 -8.95 9.08
N ARG A 22 -0.59 -10.13 9.41
CA ARG A 22 -0.26 -11.37 8.70
C ARG A 22 -0.65 -11.30 7.22
N ARG A 23 -1.83 -10.77 6.95
CA ARG A 23 -2.32 -10.61 5.56
C ARG A 23 -1.48 -9.60 4.79
N ALA A 24 -1.03 -8.54 5.47
CA ALA A 24 -0.14 -7.56 4.85
C ALA A 24 1.20 -8.18 4.47
N ARG A 25 1.77 -9.01 5.33
CA ARG A 25 3.02 -9.72 5.00
C ARG A 25 2.86 -10.67 3.83
N ALA A 26 1.73 -11.39 3.77
CA ALA A 26 1.45 -12.29 2.65
C ALA A 26 1.27 -11.51 1.34
N ALA A 27 0.59 -10.38 1.39
CA ALA A 27 0.42 -9.51 0.22
C ALA A 27 1.76 -8.95 -0.25
N TYR A 28 2.64 -8.58 0.68
CA TYR A 28 3.96 -8.08 0.33
C TYR A 28 4.82 -9.15 -0.36
N ALA A 29 4.79 -10.36 0.14
CA ALA A 29 5.50 -11.48 -0.48
C ALA A 29 4.98 -11.73 -1.91
N ARG A 30 3.67 -11.64 -2.10
CA ARG A 30 3.05 -11.78 -3.42
C ARG A 30 3.46 -10.64 -4.35
N TRP A 31 3.50 -9.41 -3.83
CA TRP A 31 3.98 -8.24 -4.56
C TRP A 31 5.41 -8.45 -5.06
N GLU A 32 6.30 -8.95 -4.21
CA GLU A 32 7.69 -9.18 -4.60
C GLU A 32 7.83 -10.20 -5.72
N GLN A 33 6.95 -11.20 -5.77
CA GLN A 33 6.95 -12.23 -6.80
C GLN A 33 6.24 -11.76 -8.08
N ASP A 34 5.11 -11.10 -7.94
CA ASP A 34 4.27 -10.69 -9.07
C ASP A 34 3.45 -9.46 -8.71
N PRO A 35 3.96 -8.25 -8.97
CA PRO A 35 3.23 -7.00 -8.68
C PRO A 35 1.89 -6.90 -9.41
N SER A 36 1.72 -7.62 -10.51
CA SER A 36 0.48 -7.58 -11.30
C SER A 36 -0.53 -8.64 -10.88
N HIS A 37 -0.26 -9.39 -9.82
CA HIS A 37 -1.18 -10.42 -9.35
C HIS A 37 -2.57 -9.83 -9.10
N PRO A 38 -3.65 -10.45 -9.64
CA PRO A 38 -4.99 -9.85 -9.58
C PRO A 38 -5.49 -9.56 -8.17
N SER A 39 -5.13 -10.39 -7.17
CA SER A 39 -5.57 -10.20 -5.79
C SER A 39 -5.06 -8.91 -5.16
N LEU A 40 -3.97 -8.34 -5.67
CA LEU A 40 -3.39 -7.10 -5.15
C LEU A 40 -4.16 -5.87 -5.62
N GLN A 41 -4.89 -5.98 -6.73
CA GLN A 41 -5.63 -4.85 -7.30
C GLN A 41 -4.78 -3.58 -7.37
N LEU A 42 -3.55 -3.73 -7.88
CA LEU A 42 -2.63 -2.59 -8.04
C LEU A 42 -3.27 -1.55 -8.95
N LYS A 43 -3.30 -0.31 -8.51
CA LYS A 43 -3.79 0.79 -9.35
C LYS A 43 -3.12 2.09 -8.99
N LYS A 44 -2.94 2.94 -10.01
CA LYS A 44 -2.47 4.31 -9.83
C LYS A 44 -3.62 5.17 -9.32
N VAL A 45 -3.38 5.92 -8.25
CA VAL A 45 -4.43 6.67 -7.55
C VAL A 45 -4.23 8.18 -7.55
N HIS A 46 -3.24 8.67 -8.28
CA HIS A 46 -2.99 10.10 -8.40
C HIS A 46 -2.70 10.46 -9.87
N ASP A 47 -3.22 11.61 -10.32
CA ASP A 47 -3.09 12.03 -11.72
C ASP A 47 -1.68 12.51 -12.07
N LYS A 48 -1.01 13.17 -11.13
CA LYS A 48 0.28 13.84 -11.36
C LYS A 48 1.47 13.09 -10.82
N HIS A 49 1.29 12.29 -9.77
CA HIS A 49 2.38 11.60 -9.11
C HIS A 49 2.21 10.10 -9.23
N PRO A 50 3.30 9.33 -9.28
CA PRO A 50 3.24 7.87 -9.41
C PRO A 50 2.90 7.20 -8.09
N ILE A 51 1.74 7.51 -7.55
CA ILE A 51 1.22 6.96 -6.31
C ILE A 51 0.28 5.81 -6.63
N TYR A 52 0.53 4.67 -6.00
CA TYR A 52 -0.19 3.42 -6.25
C TYR A 52 -0.77 2.86 -4.98
N SER A 53 -1.88 2.15 -5.11
CA SER A 53 -2.46 1.40 -4.00
C SER A 53 -2.54 -0.08 -4.33
N VAL A 54 -2.45 -0.91 -3.28
CA VAL A 54 -2.69 -2.35 -3.37
C VAL A 54 -3.66 -2.77 -2.28
N ARG A 55 -4.47 -3.80 -2.60
CA ARG A 55 -5.34 -4.42 -1.62
C ARG A 55 -4.54 -5.47 -0.86
N ILE A 56 -4.54 -5.40 0.47
CA ILE A 56 -3.87 -6.37 1.32
C ILE A 56 -4.85 -7.38 1.93
N ALA A 57 -6.10 -6.96 2.10
CA ALA A 57 -7.21 -7.79 2.58
C ALA A 57 -8.51 -7.04 2.29
N LEU A 58 -9.65 -7.70 2.48
CA LEU A 58 -10.94 -7.04 2.34
C LEU A 58 -11.03 -5.87 3.34
N GLY A 59 -11.24 -4.68 2.80
CA GLY A 59 -11.34 -3.46 3.62
C GLY A 59 -10.02 -2.87 4.08
N TRP A 60 -8.87 -3.34 3.56
CA TRP A 60 -7.54 -2.86 3.96
C TRP A 60 -6.65 -2.65 2.74
N ARG A 61 -5.96 -1.53 2.71
CA ARG A 61 -5.10 -1.15 1.59
C ARG A 61 -3.78 -0.57 2.04
N ALA A 62 -2.79 -0.65 1.14
CA ALA A 62 -1.49 0.03 1.32
C ALA A 62 -1.28 0.97 0.15
N VAL A 63 -0.49 2.02 0.38
CA VAL A 63 -0.20 3.04 -0.63
C VAL A 63 1.29 3.30 -0.68
N GLY A 64 1.82 3.37 -1.90
CA GLY A 64 3.24 3.64 -2.14
C GLY A 64 3.44 4.62 -3.27
N ILE A 65 4.65 5.15 -3.35
CA ILE A 65 5.06 6.02 -4.44
C ILE A 65 6.25 5.37 -5.17
N LEU A 66 6.19 5.39 -6.49
CA LEU A 66 7.25 4.84 -7.32
C LEU A 66 8.31 5.91 -7.53
N GLN A 67 9.55 5.63 -7.14
CA GLN A 67 10.70 6.51 -7.36
C GLN A 67 11.73 5.74 -8.17
N GLY A 68 11.83 6.06 -9.46
CA GLY A 68 12.64 5.26 -10.38
C GLY A 68 12.11 3.84 -10.44
N GLU A 69 12.93 2.87 -10.06
CA GLU A 69 12.52 1.46 -10.02
C GLU A 69 12.11 0.99 -8.63
N ASP A 70 12.13 1.90 -7.64
CA ASP A 70 11.84 1.56 -6.26
C ASP A 70 10.41 1.99 -5.89
N MET A 71 9.64 1.03 -5.35
CA MET A 71 8.35 1.35 -4.75
C MET A 71 8.56 1.62 -3.26
N ILE A 72 8.17 2.80 -2.79
CA ILE A 72 8.31 3.18 -1.40
C ILE A 72 6.91 3.19 -0.77
N TRP A 73 6.63 2.20 0.05
CA TRP A 73 5.36 2.11 0.76
C TRP A 73 5.38 3.08 1.93
N PHE A 74 4.41 3.99 1.98
CA PHE A 74 4.40 5.03 3.00
C PHE A 74 3.12 5.05 3.83
N TRP A 75 2.12 4.20 3.50
CA TRP A 75 0.85 4.20 4.23
C TRP A 75 0.18 2.83 4.14
N ILE A 76 -0.50 2.43 5.22
CA ILE A 76 -1.32 1.22 5.27
C ILE A 76 -2.44 1.47 6.29
N GLY A 77 -3.65 1.02 5.99
CA GLY A 77 -4.78 1.22 6.88
C GLY A 77 -6.09 0.70 6.32
N SER A 78 -7.18 1.04 6.98
CA SER A 78 -8.52 0.66 6.58
C SER A 78 -8.98 1.40 5.33
N HIS A 79 -10.01 0.87 4.68
CA HIS A 79 -10.56 1.48 3.46
C HIS A 79 -11.12 2.89 3.73
N ALA A 80 -11.76 3.10 4.89
CA ALA A 80 -12.28 4.42 5.26
C ALA A 80 -11.15 5.44 5.42
N GLU A 81 -10.04 5.03 6.05
CA GLU A 81 -8.86 5.88 6.18
C GLU A 81 -8.18 6.11 4.83
N TYR A 82 -8.19 5.08 3.98
CA TYR A 82 -7.66 5.16 2.62
C TYR A 82 -8.42 6.23 1.81
N ASP A 83 -9.74 6.26 1.88
CA ASP A 83 -10.52 7.26 1.16
C ASP A 83 -10.17 8.68 1.62
N ARG A 84 -9.96 8.88 2.91
CA ARG A 84 -9.53 10.17 3.46
C ARG A 84 -8.13 10.54 2.98
N LEU A 85 -7.22 9.57 2.93
CA LEU A 85 -5.87 9.81 2.40
C LEU A 85 -5.92 10.27 0.94
N LEU A 86 -6.70 9.59 0.10
CA LEU A 86 -6.82 9.97 -1.30
C LEU A 86 -7.38 11.38 -1.47
N ALA A 87 -8.36 11.76 -0.65
CA ALA A 87 -8.90 13.10 -0.68
C ALA A 87 -7.82 14.14 -0.34
N GLN A 88 -6.94 13.85 0.62
CA GLN A 88 -5.84 14.73 0.97
C GLN A 88 -4.80 14.83 -0.15
N LEU A 89 -4.49 13.72 -0.79
CA LEU A 89 -3.48 13.69 -1.86
C LEU A 89 -3.93 14.42 -3.12
N ARG A 90 -5.22 14.62 -3.30
CA ARG A 90 -5.79 15.30 -4.46
C ARG A 90 -5.88 16.82 -4.31
N ARG A 91 -5.55 17.35 -3.17
CA ARG A 91 -5.57 18.79 -2.92
C ARG A 91 -4.43 19.52 -3.62
#